data_39f50d985fd1b5c855f0d3337e78d39c
#
_entry.id   39f50d985fd1b5c855f0d3337e78d39c
#
_cell.length_a   1.000
_cell.length_b   1.000
_cell.length_c   1.000
_cell.angle_alpha   90.00
_cell.angle_beta   90.00
_cell.angle_gamma   90.00
#
_symmetry.space_group_name_H-M   'P 1'
#
loop_
_entity.id
_entity.type
_entity.pdbx_description
1 polymer ?
#
loop_
_entity_poly.entity_id
_entity_poly.type
_entity_poly.pdbx_seq_one_letter_code
_entity_poly.pdbx_strand_id
1 'polypeptide(L)'
;MANTVSAIRAVKKIKKRTQVNKIRVGKYKAAVKIIEEAIKSKDKAKALKLFSNFQSQVMKASKNGSLKRTTVSRKVSRISKQISKL
;
A
#
# COMPACT_ATOMS: atom_id res chain seq x y z
N MET A 1 27.78 -5.61 25.36
CA MET A 1 26.34 -5.81 25.57
C MET A 1 25.54 -4.59 25.18
N ALA A 2 24.44 -4.82 24.46
CA ALA A 2 23.64 -3.76 23.87
C ALA A 2 22.68 -3.07 24.86
N ASN A 3 23.16 -2.81 26.08
CA ASN A 3 22.33 -2.17 27.12
C ASN A 3 22.59 -0.68 27.28
N THR A 4 23.18 -0.05 26.28
CA THR A 4 23.35 1.39 26.26
C THR A 4 22.04 2.08 25.90
N VAL A 5 21.84 3.30 26.39
CA VAL A 5 20.64 4.09 26.09
C VAL A 5 20.45 4.26 24.58
N SER A 6 21.54 4.45 23.83
CA SER A 6 21.48 4.59 22.37
C SER A 6 21.04 3.29 21.68
N ALA A 7 21.48 2.13 22.15
CA ALA A 7 21.06 0.83 21.63
C ALA A 7 19.57 0.58 21.89
N ILE A 8 19.09 0.90 23.08
CA ILE A 8 17.67 0.77 23.45
C ILE A 8 16.82 1.68 22.57
N ARG A 9 17.24 2.92 22.35
CA ARG A 9 16.54 3.87 21.45
C ARG A 9 16.50 3.35 20.00
N ALA A 10 17.61 2.78 19.50
CA ALA A 10 17.66 2.21 18.17
C ALA A 10 16.68 1.05 18.01
N VAL A 11 16.61 0.15 18.98
CA VAL A 11 15.67 -0.97 18.98
C VAL A 11 14.21 -0.47 18.95
N LYS A 12 13.88 0.53 19.76
CA LYS A 12 12.55 1.13 19.78
C LYS A 12 12.19 1.76 18.43
N LYS A 13 13.12 2.47 17.81
CA LYS A 13 12.92 3.05 16.46
C LYS A 13 12.66 1.97 15.41
N ILE A 14 13.42 0.89 15.42
CA ILE A 14 13.27 -0.22 14.49
C ILE A 14 11.90 -0.87 14.65
N LYS A 15 11.47 -1.15 15.89
CA LYS A 15 10.17 -1.73 16.17
C LYS A 15 9.02 -0.83 15.68
N LYS A 16 9.10 0.46 15.94
CA LYS A 16 8.10 1.43 15.50
C LYS A 16 8.02 1.50 13.97
N ARG A 17 9.17 1.54 13.29
CA ARG A 17 9.25 1.56 11.82
C ARG A 17 8.66 0.29 11.22
N THR A 18 9.01 -0.88 11.76
CA THR A 18 8.47 -2.18 11.32
C THR A 18 6.96 -2.23 11.46
N GLN A 19 6.43 -1.73 12.57
CA GLN A 19 4.99 -1.69 12.83
C GLN A 19 4.28 -0.78 11.82
N VAL A 20 4.81 0.41 11.56
CA VAL A 20 4.25 1.34 10.56
C VAL A 20 4.27 0.72 9.17
N ASN A 21 5.37 0.10 8.77
CA ASN A 21 5.48 -0.59 7.47
C ASN A 21 4.46 -1.71 7.34
N LYS A 22 4.27 -2.49 8.39
CA LYS A 22 3.29 -3.58 8.43
C LYS A 22 1.87 -3.07 8.22
N ILE A 23 1.52 -1.97 8.86
CA ILE A 23 0.22 -1.31 8.72
C ILE A 23 0.03 -0.81 7.28
N ARG A 24 1.05 -0.15 6.70
CA ARG A 24 0.99 0.38 5.33
C ARG A 24 0.81 -0.74 4.30
N VAL A 25 1.57 -1.81 4.43
CA VAL A 25 1.46 -2.97 3.53
C VAL A 25 0.09 -3.63 3.67
N GLY A 26 -0.43 -3.76 4.89
CA GLY A 26 -1.77 -4.29 5.14
C GLY A 26 -2.86 -3.47 4.47
N LYS A 27 -2.81 -2.14 4.60
CA LYS A 27 -3.75 -1.22 3.94
C LYS A 27 -3.66 -1.31 2.42
N TYR A 28 -2.45 -1.41 1.87
CA TYR A 28 -2.23 -1.59 0.45
C TYR A 28 -2.89 -2.88 -0.06
N LYS A 29 -2.63 -4.00 0.60
CA LYS A 29 -3.20 -5.30 0.23
C LYS A 29 -4.73 -5.29 0.29
N ALA A 30 -5.29 -4.68 1.32
CA ALA A 30 -6.73 -4.54 1.47
C ALA A 30 -7.33 -3.69 0.34
N ALA A 31 -6.71 -2.57 -0.01
CA ALA A 31 -7.16 -1.71 -1.10
C ALA A 31 -7.11 -2.43 -2.45
N VAL A 32 -6.04 -3.19 -2.71
CA VAL A 32 -5.91 -4.01 -3.93
C VAL A 32 -7.05 -5.02 -4.02
N LYS A 33 -7.32 -5.74 -2.95
CA LYS A 33 -8.38 -6.75 -2.90
C LYS A 33 -9.76 -6.16 -3.19
N ILE A 34 -10.07 -5.03 -2.57
CA ILE A 34 -11.36 -4.34 -2.73
C ILE A 34 -11.54 -3.89 -4.19
N ILE A 35 -10.52 -3.29 -4.78
CA ILE A 35 -10.63 -2.79 -6.16
C ILE A 35 -10.68 -3.94 -7.17
N GLU A 36 -9.97 -5.03 -6.94
CA GLU A 36 -10.03 -6.22 -7.80
C GLU A 36 -11.42 -6.87 -7.75
N GLU A 37 -12.05 -6.92 -6.60
CA GLU A 37 -13.43 -7.40 -6.45
C GLU A 37 -14.42 -6.53 -7.23
N ALA A 38 -14.27 -5.21 -7.19
CA ALA A 38 -15.09 -4.29 -7.96
C ALA A 38 -14.92 -4.50 -9.46
N ILE A 39 -13.70 -4.76 -9.92
CA ILE A 39 -13.41 -5.07 -11.33
C ILE A 39 -14.04 -6.39 -11.75
N LYS A 40 -13.98 -7.42 -10.91
CA LYS A 40 -14.61 -8.71 -11.17
C LYS A 40 -16.14 -8.60 -11.29
N SER A 41 -16.75 -7.75 -10.48
CA SER A 41 -18.21 -7.50 -10.55
C SER A 41 -18.62 -6.59 -11.71
N LYS A 42 -17.65 -6.09 -12.49
CA LYS A 42 -17.84 -5.19 -13.63
C LYS A 42 -18.57 -3.89 -13.27
N ASP A 43 -18.43 -3.43 -12.04
CA ASP A 43 -19.00 -2.18 -11.57
C ASP A 43 -17.99 -1.05 -11.75
N LYS A 44 -18.03 -0.39 -12.90
CA LYS A 44 -17.10 0.68 -13.26
C LYS A 44 -17.20 1.88 -12.32
N ALA A 45 -18.41 2.28 -11.94
CA ALA A 45 -18.61 3.43 -11.05
C ALA A 45 -17.98 3.18 -9.68
N LYS A 46 -18.19 1.99 -9.10
CA LYS A 46 -17.59 1.59 -7.84
C LYS A 46 -16.07 1.47 -7.95
N ALA A 47 -15.57 0.90 -9.04
CA ALA A 47 -14.14 0.77 -9.28
C ALA A 47 -13.46 2.13 -9.37
N LEU A 48 -14.05 3.11 -10.03
CA LEU A 48 -13.53 4.47 -10.12
C LEU A 48 -13.46 5.17 -8.76
N LYS A 49 -14.49 5.00 -7.93
CA LYS A 49 -14.49 5.53 -6.56
C LYS A 49 -13.40 4.90 -5.71
N LEU A 50 -13.27 3.58 -5.79
CA LEU A 50 -12.26 2.84 -5.03
C LEU A 50 -10.84 3.09 -5.54
N PHE A 51 -10.69 3.43 -6.82
CA PHE A 51 -9.38 3.71 -7.41
C PHE A 51 -8.68 4.88 -6.73
N SER A 52 -9.42 5.93 -6.39
CA SER A 52 -8.87 7.09 -5.66
C SER A 52 -8.28 6.68 -4.32
N ASN A 53 -9.00 5.88 -3.54
CA ASN A 53 -8.50 5.36 -2.27
C ASN A 53 -7.32 4.40 -2.46
N PHE A 54 -7.40 3.52 -3.45
CA PHE A 54 -6.32 2.60 -3.82
C PHE A 54 -5.03 3.37 -4.12
N GLN A 55 -5.12 4.40 -4.96
CA GLN A 55 -3.99 5.23 -5.34
C GLN A 55 -3.36 5.91 -4.14
N SER A 56 -4.19 6.44 -3.23
CA SER A 56 -3.74 7.06 -1.98
C SER A 56 -2.96 6.06 -1.10
N GLN A 57 -3.49 4.87 -0.89
CA GLN A 57 -2.83 3.85 -0.05
C GLN A 57 -1.51 3.35 -0.66
N VAL A 58 -1.49 3.17 -1.98
CA VAL A 58 -0.29 2.76 -2.71
C VAL A 58 0.80 3.81 -2.63
N MET A 59 0.45 5.08 -2.80
CA MET A 59 1.39 6.21 -2.71
C MET A 59 1.98 6.32 -1.30
N LYS A 60 1.16 6.16 -0.27
CA LYS A 60 1.63 6.18 1.13
C LYS A 60 2.62 5.04 1.41
N ALA A 61 2.33 3.84 0.92
CA ALA A 61 3.21 2.69 1.08
C ALA A 61 4.54 2.88 0.34
N SER A 62 4.51 3.46 -0.86
CA SER A 62 5.70 3.79 -1.64
C SER A 62 6.54 4.86 -0.94
N LYS A 63 5.91 5.91 -0.45
CA LYS A 63 6.58 7.02 0.25
C LYS A 63 7.30 6.54 1.51
N ASN A 64 6.73 5.58 2.22
CA ASN A 64 7.33 4.99 3.42
C ASN A 64 8.48 4.00 3.11
N GLY A 65 8.71 3.68 1.85
CA GLY A 65 9.70 2.68 1.46
C GLY A 65 9.25 1.25 1.65
N SER A 66 7.97 1.02 2.02
CA SER A 66 7.42 -0.34 2.20
C SER A 66 7.28 -1.08 0.87
N LEU A 67 7.09 -0.35 -0.22
CA LEU A 67 6.97 -0.89 -1.57
C LEU A 67 7.91 -0.16 -2.52
N LYS A 68 8.48 -0.89 -3.48
CA LYS A 68 9.31 -0.31 -4.52
C LYS A 68 8.45 0.54 -5.47
N ARG A 69 8.96 1.70 -5.84
CA ARG A 69 8.28 2.62 -6.74
C ARG A 69 7.90 1.99 -8.08
N THR A 70 8.77 1.14 -8.63
CA THR A 70 8.52 0.42 -9.88
C THR A 70 7.35 -0.56 -9.76
N THR A 71 7.28 -1.30 -8.65
CA THR A 71 6.19 -2.22 -8.34
C THR A 71 4.86 -1.48 -8.25
N VAL A 72 4.86 -0.34 -7.54
CA VAL A 72 3.70 0.52 -7.36
C VAL A 72 3.20 1.04 -8.71
N SER A 73 4.09 1.59 -9.54
CA SER A 73 3.76 2.12 -10.86
C SER A 73 3.12 1.06 -11.76
N ARG A 74 3.67 -0.15 -11.76
CA ARG A 74 3.13 -1.26 -12.54
C ARG A 74 1.72 -1.64 -12.08
N LYS A 75 1.50 -1.73 -10.77
CA LYS A 75 0.20 -2.11 -10.21
C LYS A 75 -0.86 -1.06 -10.52
N VAL A 76 -0.55 0.22 -10.33
CA VAL A 76 -1.45 1.33 -10.64
C VAL A 76 -1.82 1.32 -12.14
N SER A 77 -0.84 1.15 -13.00
CA SER A 77 -1.06 1.08 -14.45
C SER A 77 -1.97 -0.06 -14.85
N ARG A 78 -1.75 -1.26 -14.31
CA ARG A 78 -2.57 -2.45 -14.58
C ARG A 78 -4.01 -2.25 -14.14
N ILE A 79 -4.22 -1.77 -12.93
CA ILE A 79 -5.55 -1.53 -12.37
C ILE A 79 -6.28 -0.46 -13.18
N SER A 80 -5.60 0.62 -13.54
CA SER A 80 -6.17 1.68 -14.38
C SER A 80 -6.65 1.15 -15.73
N LYS A 81 -5.85 0.32 -16.38
CA LYS A 81 -6.22 -0.32 -17.66
C LYS A 81 -7.41 -1.24 -17.51
N GLN A 82 -7.46 -2.03 -16.44
CA GLN A 82 -8.58 -2.93 -16.19
C GLN A 82 -9.89 -2.16 -15.99
N ILE A 83 -9.85 -1.03 -15.28
CA ILE A 83 -11.00 -0.15 -15.08
C ILE A 83 -11.45 0.46 -16.41
N SER A 84 -10.52 0.89 -17.26
CA SER A 84 -10.83 1.46 -18.58
C SER A 84 -11.56 0.48 -19.48
N LYS A 85 -11.28 -0.82 -19.34
CA LYS A 85 -11.91 -1.87 -20.15
C LYS A 85 -13.33 -2.23 -19.68
N LEU A 86 -13.73 -1.78 -18.51
CA LEU A 86 -15.10 -1.97 -18.03
C LEU A 86 -16.05 -1.00 -18.78
#